data_64bd3a0bf95447342517d887f2fd8042
#
_entry.id   64bd3a0bf95447342517d887f2fd8042
#
_cell.length_a   1.000
_cell.length_b   1.000
_cell.length_c   1.000
_cell.angle_alpha   90.00
_cell.angle_beta   90.00
_cell.angle_gamma   90.00
#
_symmetry.space_group_name_H-M   'P 1'
#
loop_
_entity.id
_entity.type
_entity.pdbx_description
1 polymer ?
#
loop_
_entity_poly.entity_id
_entity_poly.type
_entity_poly.pdbx_seq_one_letter_code
_entity_poly.pdbx_strand_id
1 'polypeptide(L)'
;MNKKREYTHEDMEALGKEIKVLRIRARQVDEDIRNGAISHEQWVTAAQELMERKKEILEILVDVDRYKQDLRAEIEKEKKLREAAEEKISILESKIKNNKS
;
A
#
# COMPACT_ATOMS: atom_id res chain seq x y z
N MET A 1 10.12 18.43 4.84
CA MET A 1 9.99 17.27 5.71
C MET A 1 9.00 16.29 5.11
N ASN A 2 9.50 15.16 4.71
CA ASN A 2 8.65 14.10 4.17
C ASN A 2 8.03 13.30 5.31
N LYS A 3 6.87 13.74 5.76
CA LYS A 3 6.06 12.89 6.60
C LYS A 3 5.54 11.75 5.72
N LYS A 4 5.88 10.52 6.04
CA LYS A 4 5.26 9.35 5.42
C LYS A 4 3.76 9.46 5.62
N ARG A 5 3.02 9.59 4.54
CA ARG A 5 1.58 9.67 4.58
C ARG A 5 1.02 8.32 5.01
N GLU A 6 0.27 8.31 6.09
CA GLU A 6 -0.45 7.11 6.49
C GLU A 6 -1.71 6.97 5.65
N TYR A 7 -1.87 5.81 5.04
CA TYR A 7 -3.05 5.49 4.26
C TYR A 7 -3.98 4.63 5.11
N THR A 8 -5.21 5.10 5.27
CA THR A 8 -6.23 4.38 6.03
C THR A 8 -6.90 3.32 5.17
N HIS A 9 -7.64 2.42 5.81
CA HIS A 9 -8.46 1.43 5.10
C HIS A 9 -9.46 2.12 4.18
N GLU A 10 -10.05 3.24 4.62
CA GLU A 10 -10.98 4.04 3.82
C GLU A 10 -10.32 4.60 2.56
N ASP A 11 -9.07 5.07 2.67
CA ASP A 11 -8.29 5.56 1.53
C ASP A 11 -8.08 4.44 0.51
N MET A 12 -7.80 3.23 0.96
CA MET A 12 -7.60 2.07 0.09
C MET A 12 -8.88 1.64 -0.60
N GLU A 13 -10.01 1.69 0.10
CA GLU A 13 -11.32 1.41 -0.50
C GLU A 13 -11.68 2.45 -1.57
N ALA A 14 -11.41 3.74 -1.29
CA ALA A 14 -11.65 4.82 -2.24
C ALA A 14 -10.83 4.64 -3.51
N LEU A 15 -9.54 4.25 -3.38
CA LEU A 15 -8.69 3.96 -4.53
C LEU A 15 -9.20 2.77 -5.34
N GLY A 16 -9.65 1.72 -4.67
CA GLY A 16 -10.23 0.54 -5.33
C GLY A 16 -11.48 0.89 -6.14
N LYS A 17 -12.35 1.72 -5.59
CA LYS A 17 -13.56 2.21 -6.30
C LYS A 17 -13.16 3.07 -7.50
N GLU A 18 -12.19 3.94 -7.33
CA GLU A 18 -11.68 4.80 -8.41
C GLU A 18 -11.11 3.98 -9.56
N ILE A 19 -10.34 2.94 -9.27
CA ILE A 19 -9.79 2.05 -10.29
C ILE A 19 -10.91 1.42 -11.11
N LYS A 20 -11.99 0.98 -10.48
CA LYS A 20 -13.15 0.42 -11.18
C LYS A 20 -13.81 1.45 -12.09
N VAL A 21 -13.98 2.67 -11.61
CA VAL A 21 -14.55 3.78 -12.40
C VAL A 21 -13.65 4.10 -13.59
N LEU A 22 -12.35 4.15 -13.40
CA LEU A 22 -11.40 4.41 -14.49
C LEU A 22 -11.44 3.33 -15.57
N ARG A 23 -11.59 2.07 -15.19
CA ARG A 23 -11.71 0.95 -16.14
C ARG A 23 -12.98 1.08 -16.98
N ILE A 24 -14.11 1.41 -16.36
CA ILE A 24 -15.38 1.62 -17.05
C ILE A 24 -15.26 2.79 -18.02
N ARG A 25 -14.65 3.88 -17.56
CA ARG A 25 -14.44 5.08 -18.36
C ARG A 25 -13.54 4.81 -19.57
N ALA A 26 -12.47 4.04 -19.39
CA ALA A 26 -11.57 3.67 -20.48
C ALA A 26 -12.31 2.87 -21.56
N ARG A 27 -13.14 1.91 -21.16
CA ARG A 27 -13.96 1.14 -22.11
C ARG A 27 -14.95 2.03 -22.85
N GLN A 28 -15.58 2.96 -22.16
CA GLN A 28 -16.54 3.88 -22.76
C GLN A 28 -15.87 4.78 -23.79
N VAL A 29 -14.69 5.30 -23.48
CA VAL A 29 -13.92 6.14 -24.41
C VAL A 29 -13.52 5.36 -25.68
N ASP A 30 -13.09 4.10 -25.51
CA ASP A 30 -12.75 3.25 -26.64
C ASP A 30 -13.97 2.93 -27.52
N GLU A 31 -15.14 2.69 -26.91
CA GLU A 31 -16.37 2.49 -27.64
C GLU A 31 -16.82 3.76 -28.39
N ASP A 32 -16.69 4.92 -27.73
CA ASP A 32 -17.08 6.20 -28.30
C ASP A 32 -16.27 6.55 -29.54
N ILE A 33 -14.96 6.28 -29.54
CA ILE A 33 -14.14 6.51 -30.74
C ILE A 33 -14.48 5.51 -31.85
N ARG A 34 -14.74 4.26 -31.55
CA ARG A 34 -15.15 3.25 -32.53
C ARG A 34 -16.47 3.61 -33.19
N ASN A 35 -17.40 4.17 -32.42
CA ASN A 35 -18.70 4.56 -32.89
C ASN A 35 -18.75 5.95 -33.52
N GLY A 36 -17.63 6.65 -33.56
CA GLY A 36 -17.55 8.02 -34.10
C GLY A 36 -18.18 9.07 -33.23
N ALA A 37 -18.49 8.75 -31.96
CA ALA A 37 -19.11 9.69 -31.03
C ALA A 37 -18.14 10.79 -30.56
N ILE A 38 -16.83 10.51 -30.59
CA ILE A 38 -15.78 11.48 -30.23
C ILE A 38 -14.73 11.54 -31.35
N SER A 39 -14.03 12.66 -31.43
CA SER A 39 -12.93 12.84 -32.37
C SER A 39 -11.66 12.16 -31.86
N HIS A 40 -10.70 11.97 -32.77
CA HIS A 40 -9.39 11.43 -32.39
C HIS A 40 -8.70 12.31 -31.34
N GLU A 41 -8.78 13.63 -31.46
CA GLU A 41 -8.21 14.56 -30.47
C GLU A 41 -8.86 14.42 -29.11
N GLN A 42 -10.18 14.27 -29.05
CA GLN A 42 -10.92 14.04 -27.80
C GLN A 42 -10.52 12.71 -27.17
N TRP A 43 -10.33 11.69 -27.97
CA TRP A 43 -9.88 10.38 -27.49
C TRP A 43 -8.46 10.46 -26.89
N VAL A 44 -7.53 11.15 -27.58
CA VAL A 44 -6.15 11.33 -27.08
C VAL A 44 -6.16 12.07 -25.75
N THR A 45 -6.92 13.14 -25.62
CA THR A 45 -7.03 13.92 -24.37
C THR A 45 -7.57 13.06 -23.23
N ALA A 46 -8.66 12.33 -23.48
CA ALA A 46 -9.26 11.45 -22.49
C ALA A 46 -8.30 10.33 -22.08
N ALA A 47 -7.60 9.71 -23.03
CA ALA A 47 -6.63 8.67 -22.77
C ALA A 47 -5.46 9.17 -21.91
N GLN A 48 -4.96 10.39 -22.21
CA GLN A 48 -3.89 11.00 -21.42
C GLN A 48 -4.31 11.26 -19.98
N GLU A 49 -5.50 11.80 -19.76
CA GLU A 49 -6.05 12.03 -18.41
C GLU A 49 -6.17 10.73 -17.61
N LEU A 50 -6.67 9.68 -18.25
CA LEU A 50 -6.78 8.37 -17.63
C LEU A 50 -5.42 7.78 -17.28
N MET A 51 -4.44 7.92 -18.16
CA MET A 51 -3.08 7.45 -17.94
C MET A 51 -2.39 8.19 -16.81
N GLU A 52 -2.54 9.51 -16.74
CA GLU A 52 -1.98 10.33 -15.67
C GLU A 52 -2.55 9.93 -14.31
N ARG A 53 -3.86 9.75 -14.25
CA ARG A 53 -4.49 9.32 -13.00
C ARG A 53 -4.08 7.91 -12.59
N LYS A 54 -3.96 7.00 -13.55
CA LYS A 54 -3.46 5.66 -13.32
C LYS A 54 -2.03 5.68 -12.75
N LYS A 55 -1.18 6.55 -13.30
CA LYS A 55 0.19 6.74 -12.82
C LYS A 55 0.21 7.22 -11.38
N GLU A 56 -0.61 8.21 -11.03
CA GLU A 56 -0.73 8.73 -9.66
C GLU A 56 -1.15 7.63 -8.68
N ILE A 57 -2.15 6.83 -9.07
CA ILE A 57 -2.62 5.71 -8.24
C ILE A 57 -1.52 4.68 -8.04
N LEU A 58 -0.76 4.36 -9.08
CA LEU A 58 0.36 3.42 -8.98
C LEU A 58 1.45 3.95 -8.04
N GLU A 59 1.74 5.23 -8.06
CA GLU A 59 2.68 5.86 -7.15
C GLU A 59 2.21 5.75 -5.69
N ILE A 60 0.92 5.99 -5.45
CA ILE A 60 0.32 5.82 -4.12
C ILE A 60 0.43 4.36 -3.65
N LEU A 61 0.13 3.41 -4.52
CA LEU A 61 0.20 1.98 -4.19
C LEU A 61 1.64 1.54 -3.86
N VAL A 62 2.62 2.08 -4.55
CA VAL A 62 4.04 1.84 -4.24
C VAL A 62 4.39 2.37 -2.85
N ASP A 63 3.92 3.57 -2.50
CA ASP A 63 4.15 4.16 -1.18
C ASP A 63 3.48 3.34 -0.08
N VAL A 64 2.25 2.88 -0.30
CA VAL A 64 1.53 2.02 0.65
C VAL A 64 2.27 0.71 0.87
N ASP A 65 2.75 0.09 -0.19
CA ASP A 65 3.50 -1.17 -0.10
C ASP A 65 4.80 -0.98 0.69
N ARG A 66 5.53 0.10 0.43
CA ARG A 66 6.74 0.46 1.17
C ARG A 66 6.45 0.67 2.65
N TYR A 67 5.37 1.37 2.97
CA TYR A 67 4.93 1.59 4.34
C TYR A 67 4.63 0.27 5.05
N LYS A 68 3.92 -0.65 4.38
CA LYS A 68 3.64 -1.99 4.93
C LYS A 68 4.91 -2.79 5.18
N GLN A 69 5.87 -2.72 4.27
CA GLN A 69 7.16 -3.40 4.43
C GLN A 69 7.94 -2.85 5.62
N ASP A 70 7.97 -1.52 5.79
CA ASP A 70 8.62 -0.87 6.91
C ASP A 70 7.98 -1.29 8.24
N LEU A 71 6.65 -1.33 8.30
CA LEU A 71 5.92 -1.79 9.49
C LEU A 71 6.25 -3.24 9.83
N ARG A 72 6.28 -4.11 8.83
CA ARG A 72 6.64 -5.52 9.04
C ARG A 72 8.05 -5.67 9.58
N ALA A 73 8.98 -4.88 9.05
CA ALA A 73 10.37 -4.89 9.53
C ALA A 73 10.46 -4.44 10.99
N GLU A 74 9.72 -3.40 11.37
CA GLU A 74 9.67 -2.92 12.76
C GLU A 74 9.05 -3.96 13.71
N ILE A 75 7.96 -4.58 13.31
CA ILE A 75 7.29 -5.62 14.09
C ILE A 75 8.24 -6.80 14.30
N GLU A 76 8.93 -7.24 13.25
CA GLU A 76 9.88 -8.34 13.33
C GLU A 76 11.06 -8.03 14.26
N LYS A 77 11.56 -6.80 14.20
CA LYS A 77 12.61 -6.31 15.08
C LYS A 77 12.18 -6.32 16.55
N GLU A 78 10.98 -5.81 16.84
CA GLU A 78 10.42 -5.83 18.19
C GLU A 78 10.23 -7.25 18.70
N LYS A 79 9.74 -8.13 17.85
CA LYS A 79 9.53 -9.55 18.19
C LYS A 79 10.85 -10.20 18.59
N LYS A 80 11.93 -9.98 17.83
CA LYS A 80 13.25 -10.51 18.14
C LYS A 80 13.80 -9.98 19.46
N LEU A 81 13.61 -8.69 19.71
CA LEU A 81 14.04 -8.08 20.98
C LEU A 81 13.27 -8.65 22.16
N ARG A 82 11.97 -8.87 22.00
CA ARG A 82 11.12 -9.48 23.04
C ARG A 82 11.55 -10.91 23.33
N GLU A 83 11.78 -11.70 22.29
CA GLU A 83 12.25 -13.10 22.44
C GLU A 83 13.61 -13.16 23.14
N ALA A 84 14.54 -12.26 22.79
CA ALA A 84 15.83 -12.19 23.46
C ALA A 84 15.71 -11.81 24.93
N ALA A 85 14.80 -10.88 25.27
CA ALA A 85 14.55 -10.47 26.65
C ALA A 85 13.92 -11.63 27.45
N GLU A 86 12.96 -12.35 26.88
CA GLU A 86 12.32 -13.51 27.50
C GLU A 86 13.34 -14.62 27.77
N GLU A 87 14.23 -14.87 26.84
CA GLU A 87 15.31 -15.85 27.00
C GLU A 87 16.23 -15.48 28.15
N LYS A 88 16.64 -14.21 28.26
CA LYS A 88 17.46 -13.73 29.37
C LYS A 88 16.76 -13.90 30.73
N ILE A 89 15.47 -13.59 30.79
CA ILE A 89 14.66 -13.77 31.99
C ILE A 89 14.62 -15.23 32.37
N SER A 90 14.39 -16.12 31.42
CA SER A 90 14.36 -17.57 31.65
C SER A 90 15.71 -18.08 32.19
N ILE A 91 16.82 -17.64 31.63
CA ILE A 91 18.15 -18.01 32.11
C ILE A 91 18.39 -17.51 33.53
N LEU A 92 18.01 -16.28 33.85
CA LEU A 92 18.14 -15.71 35.20
C LEU A 92 17.29 -16.46 36.21
N GLU A 93 16.06 -16.83 35.87
CA GLU A 93 15.17 -17.63 36.72
C GLU A 93 15.77 -18.99 37.00
N SER A 94 16.36 -19.64 36.00
CA SER A 94 17.02 -20.93 36.18
C SER A 94 18.21 -20.82 37.12
N LYS A 95 19.02 -19.77 37.02
CA LYS A 95 20.15 -19.53 37.94
C LYS A 95 19.69 -19.30 39.38
N ILE A 96 18.61 -18.57 39.56
CA ILE A 96 18.04 -18.31 40.89
C ILE A 96 17.53 -19.63 41.51
N LYS A 97 16.85 -20.47 40.75
CA LYS A 97 16.41 -21.78 41.19
C LYS A 97 17.58 -22.68 41.60
N ASN A 98 18.66 -22.69 40.83
CA ASN A 98 19.84 -23.51 41.11
C ASN A 98 20.61 -23.04 42.35
N ASN A 99 20.53 -21.74 42.66
CA ASN A 99 21.18 -21.18 43.85
C ASN A 99 20.40 -21.37 45.15
N LYS A 100 19.16 -21.81 45.07
CA LYS A 100 18.27 -22.06 46.25
C LYS A 100 18.31 -23.47 46.80
N SER A 101 19.10 -24.32 46.26
CA SER A 101 19.25 -25.69 46.77
C SER A 101 20.12 -25.75 48.00
#